data_2ba81ac2922e5228ac1437531a7a8c61
#
_entry.id   2ba81ac2922e5228ac1437531a7a8c61
#
_cell.length_a   1.000
_cell.length_b   1.000
_cell.length_c   1.000
_cell.angle_alpha   90.00
_cell.angle_beta   90.00
_cell.angle_gamma   90.00
#
_symmetry.space_group_name_H-M   'P 1'
#
loop_
_entity.id
_entity.type
_entity.pdbx_description
1 polymer ?
#
loop_
_entity_poly.entity_id
_entity_poly.type
_entity_poly.pdbx_seq_one_letter_code
_entity_poly.pdbx_strand_id
1 'polypeptide(L)'
;DVVPYRPSSSPLENHHGVLDVWAKHNVPNYQTRGANTPTIALTKEQHDTTKEVYRNWLFDKTGKKVGGQINWTNISPKEMQSLSERMFDAANVPQSARQEYYRAFNQYNYRE
;
A
#
# COMPACT_ATOMS: atom_id res chain seq x y z
N ASP A 1 -6.43 4.41 11.60
CA ASP A 1 -5.83 5.73 11.49
C ASP A 1 -4.62 5.71 10.58
N VAL A 2 -4.37 6.86 9.95
CA VAL A 2 -3.17 7.05 9.14
C VAL A 2 -2.02 7.40 10.08
N VAL A 3 -0.93 6.64 9.96
CA VAL A 3 0.23 6.81 10.84
C VAL A 3 1.51 6.71 10.02
N PRO A 4 2.62 7.29 10.49
CA PRO A 4 3.93 7.07 9.88
C PRO A 4 4.35 5.61 9.98
N TYR A 5 5.10 5.14 8.99
CA TYR A 5 5.64 3.79 9.04
C TYR A 5 6.62 3.65 10.20
N ARG A 6 6.44 2.61 11.00
CA ARG A 6 7.36 2.24 12.08
C ARG A 6 7.42 0.73 12.19
N PRO A 7 8.59 0.11 12.08
CA PRO A 7 8.75 -1.28 12.47
C PRO A 7 8.44 -1.35 13.97
N SER A 8 7.34 -1.97 14.35
CA SER A 8 6.75 -1.70 15.64
C SER A 8 6.41 -2.97 16.40
N SER A 9 6.48 -2.90 17.72
CA SER A 9 5.93 -3.90 18.63
C SER A 9 4.45 -3.65 18.92
N SER A 10 3.81 -2.70 18.26
CA SER A 10 2.38 -2.42 18.42
C SER A 10 1.54 -3.63 18.04
N PRO A 11 0.37 -3.85 18.68
CA PRO A 11 -0.56 -4.89 18.25
C PRO A 11 -1.18 -4.60 16.87
N LEU A 12 -1.05 -3.38 16.36
CA LEU A 12 -1.50 -3.03 15.02
C LEU A 12 -0.33 -3.10 14.05
N GLU A 13 -0.63 -3.49 12.82
CA GLU A 13 0.37 -3.60 11.75
C GLU A 13 0.23 -2.42 10.79
N ASN A 14 1.35 -1.96 10.24
CA ASN A 14 1.36 -0.86 9.30
C ASN A 14 1.11 -1.40 7.88
N HIS A 15 0.11 -0.84 7.21
CA HIS A 15 -0.20 -1.17 5.83
C HIS A 15 0.10 0.02 4.92
N HIS A 16 0.95 -0.21 3.91
CA HIS A 16 1.14 0.75 2.83
C HIS A 16 0.00 0.58 1.83
N GLY A 17 -0.97 1.51 1.83
CA GLY A 17 -2.12 1.44 0.92
C GLY A 17 -1.68 1.47 -0.54
N VAL A 18 -0.82 2.43 -0.88
CA VAL A 18 -0.08 2.41 -2.14
C VAL A 18 1.18 1.57 -1.88
N LEU A 19 1.37 0.52 -2.68
CA LEU A 19 2.48 -0.40 -2.45
C LEU A 19 3.82 0.33 -2.49
N ASP A 20 4.62 0.08 -1.46
CA ASP A 20 5.95 0.70 -1.32
C ASP A 20 6.84 0.39 -2.53
N VAL A 21 6.79 -0.85 -3.03
CA VAL A 21 7.59 -1.24 -4.20
C VAL A 21 7.14 -0.51 -5.47
N TRP A 22 5.82 -0.27 -5.65
CA TRP A 22 5.34 0.50 -6.78
C TRP A 22 5.82 1.96 -6.70
N ALA A 23 5.69 2.56 -5.53
CA ALA A 23 6.08 3.95 -5.32
C ALA A 23 7.57 4.15 -5.55
N LYS A 24 8.38 3.19 -5.11
CA LYS A 24 9.83 3.23 -5.33
C LYS A 24 10.17 3.37 -6.81
N HIS A 25 9.44 2.68 -7.69
CA HIS A 25 9.72 2.67 -9.12
C HIS A 25 9.06 3.82 -9.90
N ASN A 26 8.02 4.44 -9.34
CA ASN A 26 7.16 5.37 -10.08
C ASN A 26 7.11 6.78 -9.51
N VAL A 27 7.48 6.97 -8.26
CA VAL A 27 7.41 8.29 -7.60
C VAL A 27 8.83 8.82 -7.40
N PRO A 28 9.16 9.99 -7.96
CA PRO A 28 10.50 10.57 -7.81
C PRO A 28 10.86 10.79 -6.35
N ASN A 29 12.08 10.44 -5.99
CA ASN A 29 12.64 10.65 -4.65
C ASN A 29 11.92 9.90 -3.53
N TYR A 30 11.10 8.91 -3.87
CA TYR A 30 10.44 8.10 -2.85
C TYR A 30 11.47 7.22 -2.12
N GLN A 31 11.41 7.25 -0.79
CA GLN A 31 12.30 6.44 0.05
C GLN A 31 11.55 5.19 0.51
N THR A 32 11.95 4.05 -0.02
CA THR A 32 11.35 2.75 0.33
C THR A 32 11.48 2.53 1.83
N ARG A 33 10.32 2.26 2.49
CA ARG A 33 10.27 2.00 3.93
C ARG A 33 10.86 3.14 4.76
N GLY A 34 10.81 4.35 4.23
CA GLY A 34 11.24 5.52 4.98
C GLY A 34 10.39 5.71 6.24
N ALA A 35 10.99 6.22 7.31
CA ALA A 35 10.36 6.29 8.63
C ALA A 35 9.06 7.09 8.64
N ASN A 36 8.88 8.01 7.71
CA ASN A 36 7.71 8.89 7.67
C ASN A 36 6.77 8.60 6.51
N THR A 37 6.94 7.46 5.80
CA THR A 37 6.00 7.10 4.75
C THR A 37 4.62 6.83 5.35
N PRO A 38 3.54 7.33 4.73
CA PRO A 38 2.20 7.12 5.27
C PRO A 38 1.78 5.66 5.23
N THR A 39 1.16 5.21 6.30
CA THR A 39 0.56 3.87 6.38
C THR A 39 -0.78 3.97 7.09
N ILE A 40 -1.57 2.90 7.00
CA ILE A 40 -2.77 2.75 7.80
C ILE A 40 -2.51 1.63 8.82
N ALA A 41 -2.84 1.90 10.08
CA ALA A 41 -2.73 0.90 11.14
C ALA A 41 -3.91 -0.07 11.05
N LEU A 42 -3.62 -1.35 10.91
CA LEU A 42 -4.62 -2.42 10.78
C LEU A 42 -4.37 -3.50 11.83
N THR A 43 -5.41 -4.22 12.21
CA THR A 43 -5.23 -5.44 12.98
C THR A 43 -4.53 -6.49 12.11
N LYS A 44 -3.99 -7.54 12.74
CA LYS A 44 -3.36 -8.63 11.99
C LYS A 44 -4.35 -9.24 11.00
N GLU A 45 -5.59 -9.47 11.43
CA GLU A 45 -6.63 -10.07 10.59
C GLU A 45 -6.94 -9.19 9.38
N GLN A 46 -7.06 -7.88 9.59
CA GLN A 46 -7.29 -6.93 8.49
C GLN A 46 -6.10 -6.92 7.54
N HIS A 47 -4.89 -6.90 8.07
CA HIS A 47 -3.69 -6.88 7.24
C HIS A 47 -3.56 -8.17 6.42
N ASP A 48 -3.92 -9.31 7.01
CA ASP A 48 -3.90 -10.59 6.29
C ASP A 48 -4.88 -10.58 5.10
N THR A 49 -6.04 -9.92 5.22
CA THR A 49 -6.96 -9.80 4.07
C THR A 49 -6.34 -8.99 2.94
N THR A 50 -5.57 -7.95 3.25
CA THR A 50 -4.89 -7.15 2.22
C THR A 50 -3.83 -7.98 1.51
N LYS A 51 -3.11 -8.81 2.25
CA LYS A 51 -2.09 -9.70 1.67
C LYS A 51 -2.70 -10.70 0.71
N GLU A 52 -3.87 -11.23 1.03
CA GLU A 52 -4.58 -12.16 0.15
C GLU A 52 -4.98 -11.49 -1.16
N VAL A 53 -5.54 -10.27 -1.08
CA VAL A 53 -5.88 -9.49 -2.27
C VAL A 53 -4.64 -9.28 -3.14
N TYR A 54 -3.54 -8.88 -2.53
CA TYR A 54 -2.29 -8.66 -3.25
C TYR A 54 -1.79 -9.93 -3.93
N ARG A 55 -1.82 -11.06 -3.23
CA ARG A 55 -1.38 -12.35 -3.80
C ARG A 55 -2.24 -12.75 -4.99
N ASN A 56 -3.54 -12.57 -4.91
CA ASN A 56 -4.45 -12.88 -6.02
C ASN A 56 -4.19 -11.97 -7.21
N TRP A 57 -3.98 -10.69 -6.98
CA TRP A 57 -3.62 -9.74 -8.03
C TRP A 57 -2.29 -10.13 -8.69
N LEU A 58 -1.30 -10.48 -7.88
CA LEU A 58 0.01 -10.90 -8.35
C LEU A 58 -0.10 -12.18 -9.20
N PHE A 59 -0.91 -13.13 -8.77
CA PHE A 59 -1.15 -14.35 -9.53
C PHE A 59 -1.77 -14.06 -10.90
N ASP A 60 -2.74 -13.16 -10.95
CA ASP A 60 -3.37 -12.75 -12.21
C ASP A 60 -2.36 -12.12 -13.17
N LYS A 61 -1.39 -11.37 -12.63
CA LYS A 61 -0.38 -10.70 -13.45
C LYS A 61 0.76 -11.62 -13.89
N THR A 62 1.15 -12.56 -13.07
CA THR A 62 2.40 -13.33 -13.29
C THR A 62 2.18 -14.83 -13.48
N GLY A 63 0.99 -15.33 -13.15
CA GLY A 63 0.73 -16.77 -13.12
C GLY A 63 1.36 -17.49 -11.92
N LYS A 64 1.92 -16.74 -10.97
CA LYS A 64 2.59 -17.30 -9.79
C LYS A 64 2.10 -16.60 -8.53
N LYS A 65 1.76 -17.36 -7.48
CA LYS A 65 1.37 -16.79 -6.19
C LYS A 65 2.57 -16.31 -5.39
N VAL A 66 3.73 -16.89 -5.60
CA VAL A 66 4.97 -16.56 -4.90
C VAL A 66 6.09 -16.46 -5.93
N GLY A 67 6.94 -15.47 -5.78
CA GLY A 67 8.11 -15.28 -6.64
C GLY A 67 7.81 -14.73 -8.03
N GLY A 68 6.58 -14.25 -8.28
CA GLY A 68 6.25 -13.58 -9.53
C GLY A 68 7.00 -12.26 -9.68
N GLN A 69 7.46 -11.99 -10.89
CA GLN A 69 8.21 -10.77 -11.21
C GLN A 69 7.32 -9.80 -11.98
N ILE A 70 7.25 -8.55 -11.53
CA ILE A 70 6.48 -7.50 -12.18
C ILE A 70 7.39 -6.36 -12.55
N ASN A 71 7.20 -5.83 -13.75
CA ASN A 71 7.79 -4.54 -14.11
C ASN A 71 6.87 -3.43 -13.56
N TRP A 72 7.20 -2.92 -12.39
CA TRP A 72 6.36 -1.96 -11.68
C TRP A 72 6.15 -0.65 -12.45
N THR A 73 7.08 -0.28 -13.33
CA THR A 73 6.92 0.92 -14.15
C THR A 73 5.79 0.80 -15.16
N ASN A 74 5.36 -0.43 -15.46
CA ASN A 74 4.23 -0.68 -16.37
C ASN A 74 2.87 -0.67 -15.64
N ILE A 75 2.86 -0.59 -14.31
CA ILE A 75 1.63 -0.50 -13.53
C ILE A 75 1.29 0.98 -13.38
N SER A 76 0.19 1.42 -14.01
CA SER A 76 -0.21 2.81 -13.99
C SER A 76 -0.65 3.25 -12.58
N PRO A 77 -0.62 4.56 -12.29
CA PRO A 77 -1.19 5.07 -11.03
C PRO A 77 -2.65 4.67 -10.84
N LYS A 78 -3.42 4.64 -11.92
CA LYS A 78 -4.84 4.24 -11.86
C LYS A 78 -4.97 2.77 -11.46
N GLU A 79 -4.17 1.89 -12.03
CA GLU A 79 -4.19 0.48 -11.67
C GLU A 79 -3.72 0.28 -10.23
N MET A 80 -2.71 1.01 -9.80
CA MET A 80 -2.22 0.96 -8.42
C MET A 80 -3.30 1.42 -7.44
N GLN A 81 -4.01 2.49 -7.77
CA GLN A 81 -5.10 2.97 -6.92
C GLN A 81 -6.24 1.95 -6.86
N SER A 82 -6.56 1.31 -7.97
CA SER A 82 -7.58 0.26 -8.00
C SER A 82 -7.21 -0.90 -7.06
N LEU A 83 -5.96 -1.33 -7.10
CA LEU A 83 -5.48 -2.37 -6.18
C LEU A 83 -5.53 -1.89 -4.73
N SER A 84 -5.12 -0.66 -4.46
CA SER A 84 -5.19 -0.07 -3.11
C SER A 84 -6.62 -0.09 -2.58
N GLU A 85 -7.59 0.30 -3.41
CA GLU A 85 -9.00 0.30 -3.01
C GLU A 85 -9.52 -1.11 -2.74
N ARG A 86 -9.10 -2.09 -3.53
CA ARG A 86 -9.47 -3.49 -3.28
C ARG A 86 -8.92 -3.99 -1.95
N MET A 87 -7.69 -3.61 -1.62
CA MET A 87 -7.10 -3.96 -0.32
C MET A 87 -7.84 -3.26 0.83
N PHE A 88 -8.17 -1.98 0.67
CA PHE A 88 -8.95 -1.26 1.67
C PHE A 88 -10.34 -1.86 1.85
N ASP A 89 -10.99 -2.27 0.76
CA ASP A 89 -12.30 -2.93 0.83
C ASP A 89 -12.21 -4.23 1.63
N ALA A 90 -11.20 -5.04 1.35
CA ALA A 90 -11.00 -6.31 2.04
C ALA A 90 -10.79 -6.12 3.54
N ALA A 91 -10.15 -5.03 3.94
CA ALA A 91 -9.88 -4.70 5.34
C ALA A 91 -10.98 -3.84 5.98
N ASN A 92 -12.04 -3.51 5.24
CA ASN A 92 -13.15 -2.67 5.71
C ASN A 92 -12.68 -1.29 6.20
N VAL A 93 -11.71 -0.69 5.51
CA VAL A 93 -11.22 0.64 5.86
C VAL A 93 -12.27 1.67 5.49
N PRO A 94 -12.69 2.55 6.42
CA PRO A 94 -13.67 3.60 6.12
C PRO A 94 -13.18 4.58 5.06
N GLN A 95 -14.10 5.16 4.29
CA GLN A 95 -13.75 6.12 3.24
C GLN A 95 -12.99 7.33 3.78
N SER A 96 -13.37 7.82 4.96
CA SER A 96 -12.67 8.95 5.59
C SER A 96 -11.19 8.64 5.84
N ALA A 97 -10.90 7.42 6.28
CA ALA A 97 -9.52 6.99 6.52
C ALA A 97 -8.74 6.86 5.22
N ARG A 98 -9.39 6.37 4.15
CA ARG A 98 -8.75 6.28 2.82
C ARG A 98 -8.40 7.66 2.28
N GLN A 99 -9.31 8.61 2.38
CA GLN A 99 -9.08 9.98 1.93
C GLN A 99 -7.94 10.63 2.70
N GLU A 100 -7.90 10.43 4.00
CA GLU A 100 -6.80 10.92 4.84
C GLU A 100 -5.47 10.30 4.43
N TYR A 101 -5.46 8.99 4.17
CA TYR A 101 -4.27 8.29 3.71
C TYR A 101 -3.76 8.86 2.38
N TYR A 102 -4.65 9.02 1.39
CA TYR A 102 -4.24 9.54 0.09
C TYR A 102 -3.73 10.98 0.19
N ARG A 103 -4.34 11.79 1.03
CA ARG A 103 -3.85 13.15 1.29
C ARG A 103 -2.44 13.12 1.87
N ALA A 104 -2.23 12.27 2.86
CA ALA A 104 -0.91 12.13 3.48
C ALA A 104 0.12 11.60 2.49
N PHE A 105 -0.24 10.63 1.65
CA PHE A 105 0.64 10.11 0.61
C PHE A 105 1.03 11.20 -0.37
N ASN A 106 0.07 11.98 -0.83
CA ASN A 106 0.33 13.06 -1.78
C ASN A 106 1.20 14.14 -1.17
N GLN A 107 0.96 14.50 0.08
CA GLN A 107 1.79 15.50 0.78
C GLN A 107 3.22 15.01 0.95
N TYR A 108 3.39 13.74 1.27
CA TYR A 108 4.72 13.16 1.46
C TYR A 108 5.52 13.15 0.16
N ASN A 109 4.88 12.78 -0.96
CA ASN A 109 5.59 12.53 -2.22
C ASN A 109 5.69 13.74 -3.15
N TYR A 110 4.78 14.71 -3.02
CA TYR A 110 4.69 15.82 -3.97
C TYR A 110 4.84 17.20 -3.32
N ARG A 111 5.26 17.25 -2.06
CA ARG A 111 5.56 18.51 -1.42
C ARG A 111 6.83 19.13 -1.98
N GLU A 112 6.83 20.42 -2.02
CA GLU A 112 8.00 21.19 -2.41
C GLU A 112 9.10 21.13 -1.32
#